data_3ee4a6024bdc9a5a7d356e42eb3834df
#
_entry.id   3ee4a6024bdc9a5a7d356e42eb3834df
#
_cell.length_a   1.000
_cell.length_b   1.000
_cell.length_c   1.000
_cell.angle_alpha   90.00
_cell.angle_beta   90.00
_cell.angle_gamma   90.00
#
_symmetry.space_group_name_H-M   'P 1'
#
loop_
_entity.id
_entity.type
_entity.pdbx_description
1 polymer ?
#
loop_
_entity_poly.entity_id
_entity_poly.type
_entity_poly.pdbx_seq_one_letter_code
_entity_poly.pdbx_strand_id
1 'polypeptide(L)'
;MKNLLLVLALTTTLLSNAQVNKMEGSWVSETSSYVMTIITNDFKPVKVFNTSFSENRVIEESIVSSDKTSFTTKLYNSDNDYSVSVKYVLKDPNTILCYYTGDLNKVVTVKKLTHFYIE
;
A
#
# COMPACT_ATOMS: atom_id res chain seq x y z
N MET A 1 -22.97 -17.00 -25.83
CA MET A 1 -23.19 -16.08 -24.71
C MET A 1 -22.72 -16.62 -23.39
N LYS A 2 -23.01 -17.83 -23.03
CA LYS A 2 -22.53 -18.41 -21.76
C LYS A 2 -21.02 -18.41 -21.64
N ASN A 3 -20.30 -18.67 -22.73
CA ASN A 3 -18.84 -18.71 -22.71
C ASN A 3 -18.23 -17.33 -22.48
N LEU A 4 -18.85 -16.27 -22.99
CA LEU A 4 -18.37 -14.91 -22.80
C LEU A 4 -18.48 -14.48 -21.34
N LEU A 5 -19.60 -14.79 -20.68
CA LEU A 5 -19.79 -14.47 -19.28
C LEU A 5 -18.79 -15.21 -18.37
N LEU A 6 -18.51 -16.46 -18.68
CA LEU A 6 -17.54 -17.25 -17.92
C LEU A 6 -16.12 -16.66 -18.01
N VAL A 7 -15.70 -16.23 -19.20
CA VAL A 7 -14.39 -15.63 -19.40
C VAL A 7 -14.25 -14.33 -18.61
N LEU A 8 -15.28 -13.48 -18.63
CA LEU A 8 -15.27 -12.22 -17.86
C LEU A 8 -15.15 -12.48 -16.36
N ALA A 9 -15.90 -13.46 -15.84
CA ALA A 9 -15.85 -13.81 -14.42
C ALA A 9 -14.47 -14.30 -14.02
N LEU A 10 -13.83 -15.13 -14.82
CA LEU A 10 -12.48 -15.62 -14.56
C LEU A 10 -11.46 -14.49 -14.56
N THR A 11 -11.52 -13.58 -15.52
CA THR A 11 -10.61 -12.45 -15.61
C THR A 11 -10.71 -11.56 -14.37
N THR A 12 -11.94 -11.24 -13.94
CA THR A 12 -12.17 -10.44 -12.77
C THR A 12 -11.64 -11.10 -11.50
N THR A 13 -11.87 -12.39 -11.34
CA THR A 13 -11.39 -13.17 -10.20
C THR A 13 -9.86 -13.16 -10.11
N LEU A 14 -9.18 -13.35 -11.23
CA LEU A 14 -7.72 -13.36 -11.29
C LEU A 14 -7.14 -12.01 -10.87
N LEU A 15 -7.71 -10.91 -11.36
CA LEU A 15 -7.26 -9.56 -10.98
C LEU A 15 -7.44 -9.32 -9.48
N SER A 16 -8.60 -9.69 -8.93
CA SER A 16 -8.87 -9.51 -7.51
C SER A 16 -7.91 -10.30 -6.63
N ASN A 17 -7.62 -11.54 -7.00
CA ASN A 17 -6.76 -12.41 -6.19
C ASN A 17 -5.31 -11.96 -6.15
N ALA A 18 -4.86 -11.19 -7.14
CA ALA A 18 -3.46 -10.82 -7.27
C ALA A 18 -3.12 -9.45 -6.68
N GLN A 19 -4.11 -8.64 -6.28
CA GLN A 19 -3.86 -7.23 -5.97
C GLN A 19 -2.96 -7.00 -4.77
N VAL A 20 -3.22 -7.61 -3.62
CA VAL A 20 -2.40 -7.39 -2.43
C VAL A 20 -0.97 -7.88 -2.66
N ASN A 21 -0.80 -9.01 -3.30
CA ASN A 21 0.53 -9.52 -3.61
C ASN A 21 1.31 -8.59 -4.54
N LYS A 22 0.63 -7.88 -5.42
CA LYS A 22 1.25 -6.91 -6.33
C LYS A 22 1.64 -5.61 -5.63
N MET A 23 1.22 -5.40 -4.39
CA MET A 23 1.61 -4.23 -3.60
C MET A 23 2.99 -4.39 -2.96
N GLU A 24 3.59 -5.58 -3.03
CA GLU A 24 4.92 -5.78 -2.49
C GLU A 24 5.95 -4.91 -3.22
N GLY A 25 6.85 -4.29 -2.47
CA GLY A 25 7.91 -3.46 -3.01
C GLY A 25 8.03 -2.12 -2.30
N SER A 26 8.75 -1.21 -2.94
CA SER A 26 8.95 0.14 -2.42
C SER A 26 8.21 1.15 -3.28
N TRP A 27 7.63 2.15 -2.64
CA TRP A 27 6.73 3.10 -3.27
C TRP A 27 7.07 4.52 -2.82
N VAL A 28 6.95 5.47 -3.72
CA VAL A 28 7.30 6.87 -3.45
C VAL A 28 6.15 7.80 -3.83
N SER A 29 6.02 8.89 -3.08
CA SER A 29 5.08 9.97 -3.35
C SER A 29 5.86 11.20 -3.79
N GLU A 30 5.28 12.02 -4.67
CA GLU A 30 5.89 13.29 -5.08
C GLU A 30 5.90 14.31 -3.94
N THR A 31 5.05 14.12 -2.94
CA THR A 31 4.85 15.09 -1.85
C THR A 31 5.54 14.70 -0.55
N SER A 32 6.24 13.57 -0.53
CA SER A 32 6.88 13.07 0.68
C SER A 32 8.30 12.61 0.40
N SER A 33 9.20 12.82 1.36
CA SER A 33 10.57 12.31 1.29
C SER A 33 10.69 10.87 1.78
N TYR A 34 9.59 10.29 2.27
CA TYR A 34 9.60 8.91 2.75
C TYR A 34 9.42 7.93 1.61
N VAL A 35 10.15 6.80 1.70
CA VAL A 35 9.94 5.65 0.83
C VAL A 35 9.14 4.63 1.64
N MET A 36 7.98 4.24 1.13
CA MET A 36 7.14 3.24 1.77
C MET A 36 7.52 1.87 1.23
N THR A 37 7.71 0.90 2.12
CA THR A 37 8.00 -0.48 1.75
C THR A 37 6.91 -1.39 2.29
N ILE A 38 6.39 -2.25 1.41
CA ILE A 38 5.36 -3.22 1.73
C ILE A 38 5.93 -4.61 1.49
N ILE A 39 5.87 -5.46 2.51
CA ILE A 39 6.27 -6.87 2.42
C ILE A 39 5.01 -7.71 2.56
N THR A 40 4.82 -8.63 1.62
CA THR A 40 3.65 -9.51 1.61
C THR A 40 4.09 -10.98 1.70
N ASN A 41 3.17 -11.83 2.14
CA ASN A 41 3.33 -13.27 2.13
C ASN A 41 1.94 -13.92 2.05
N ASP A 42 1.74 -14.83 1.10
CA ASP A 42 0.46 -15.53 0.89
C ASP A 42 -0.71 -14.55 0.74
N PHE A 43 -0.52 -13.53 -0.11
CA PHE A 43 -1.53 -12.49 -0.41
C PHE A 43 -1.96 -11.67 0.80
N LYS A 44 -1.11 -11.61 1.84
CA LYS A 44 -1.35 -10.80 3.03
C LYS A 44 -0.19 -9.86 3.28
N PRO A 45 -0.45 -8.63 3.73
CA PRO A 45 0.63 -7.76 4.16
C PRO A 45 1.24 -8.31 5.45
N VAL A 46 2.56 -8.36 5.49
CA VAL A 46 3.30 -8.82 6.66
C VAL A 46 3.93 -7.65 7.39
N LYS A 47 4.44 -6.69 6.64
CA LYS A 47 5.11 -5.53 7.20
C LYS A 47 4.98 -4.34 6.28
N VAL A 48 4.71 -3.18 6.87
CA VAL A 48 4.65 -1.90 6.15
C VAL A 48 5.46 -0.90 6.95
N PHE A 49 6.43 -0.27 6.30
CA PHE A 49 7.24 0.75 6.97
C PHE A 49 7.64 1.86 6.02
N ASN A 50 7.91 3.02 6.59
CA ASN A 50 8.29 4.21 5.87
C ASN A 50 9.72 4.59 6.27
N THR A 51 10.58 4.82 5.29
CA THR A 51 11.97 5.15 5.50
C THR A 51 12.26 6.57 5.01
N SER A 52 12.84 7.39 5.88
CA SER A 52 13.38 8.69 5.50
C SER A 52 14.89 8.61 5.53
N PHE A 53 15.52 8.68 4.35
CA PHE A 53 16.97 8.62 4.25
C PHE A 53 17.62 9.91 4.74
N SER A 54 16.95 11.05 4.54
CA SER A 54 17.47 12.34 4.99
C SER A 54 17.46 12.50 6.51
N GLU A 55 16.48 11.92 7.18
CA GLU A 55 16.35 11.96 8.64
C GLU A 55 16.87 10.71 9.32
N ASN A 56 17.29 9.72 8.56
CA ASN A 56 17.74 8.43 9.07
C ASN A 56 16.71 7.79 10.01
N ARG A 57 15.44 7.75 9.56
CA ARG A 57 14.31 7.26 10.35
C ARG A 57 13.55 6.17 9.62
N VAL A 58 13.06 5.21 10.39
CA VAL A 58 12.13 4.18 9.92
C VAL A 58 10.90 4.21 10.83
N ILE A 59 9.72 4.31 10.23
CA ILE A 59 8.45 4.31 10.94
C ILE A 59 7.65 3.11 10.44
N GLU A 60 7.36 2.17 11.33
CA GLU A 60 6.55 0.99 11.00
C GLU A 60 5.08 1.28 11.25
N GLU A 61 4.23 0.80 10.33
CA GLU A 61 2.77 0.88 10.45
C GLU A 61 2.24 -0.45 10.96
N SER A 62 1.25 -0.39 11.85
CA SER A 62 0.61 -1.60 12.38
C SER A 62 -0.50 -2.05 11.44
N ILE A 63 -0.46 -3.31 11.00
CA ILE A 63 -1.48 -3.85 10.12
C ILE A 63 -2.72 -4.18 10.95
N VAL A 64 -3.86 -3.60 10.58
CA VAL A 64 -5.12 -3.73 11.31
C VAL A 64 -6.03 -4.76 10.65
N SER A 65 -6.14 -4.72 9.33
CA SER A 65 -7.01 -5.62 8.59
C SER A 65 -6.53 -5.76 7.15
N SER A 66 -6.91 -6.86 6.52
CA SER A 66 -6.62 -7.07 5.11
C SER A 66 -7.67 -7.96 4.47
N ASP A 67 -7.93 -7.71 3.19
CA ASP A 67 -8.66 -8.62 2.33
C ASP A 67 -7.82 -8.86 1.07
N LYS A 68 -8.40 -9.48 0.04
CA LYS A 68 -7.63 -9.84 -1.15
C LYS A 68 -7.22 -8.65 -2.01
N THR A 69 -7.92 -7.52 -1.88
CA THR A 69 -7.75 -6.37 -2.78
C THR A 69 -7.22 -5.12 -2.09
N SER A 70 -7.23 -5.10 -0.76
CA SER A 70 -6.80 -3.93 0.00
C SER A 70 -6.36 -4.33 1.40
N PHE A 71 -5.70 -3.43 2.10
CA PHE A 71 -5.39 -3.61 3.51
C PHE A 71 -5.35 -2.25 4.20
N THR A 72 -5.49 -2.29 5.52
CA THR A 72 -5.53 -1.10 6.35
C THR A 72 -4.47 -1.20 7.43
N THR A 73 -3.75 -0.10 7.64
CA THR A 73 -2.77 0.03 8.70
C THR A 73 -3.14 1.16 9.64
N LYS A 74 -2.42 1.26 10.73
CA LYS A 74 -2.56 2.35 11.69
C LYS A 74 -1.19 2.89 12.06
N LEU A 75 -1.06 4.22 12.02
CA LEU A 75 0.08 4.95 12.53
C LEU A 75 -0.34 5.63 13.82
N TYR A 76 0.38 5.37 14.89
CA TYR A 76 0.11 5.96 16.18
C TYR A 76 1.40 6.51 16.79
N ASN A 77 1.34 7.76 17.26
CA ASN A 77 2.45 8.39 17.95
C ASN A 77 2.03 8.67 19.40
N SER A 78 2.62 7.95 20.35
CA SER A 78 2.28 8.07 21.78
C SER A 78 2.69 9.41 22.39
N ASP A 79 3.63 10.10 21.78
CA ASP A 79 4.12 11.38 22.32
C ASP A 79 3.07 12.50 22.22
N ASN A 80 2.22 12.45 21.21
CA ASN A 80 1.22 13.49 20.95
C ASN A 80 -0.18 12.94 20.64
N ASP A 81 -0.40 11.65 20.86
CA ASP A 81 -1.67 10.94 20.57
C ASP A 81 -2.12 11.03 19.11
N TYR A 82 -1.20 11.35 18.21
CA TYR A 82 -1.50 11.38 16.78
C TYR A 82 -1.84 9.98 16.29
N SER A 83 -2.99 9.83 15.65
CA SER A 83 -3.48 8.54 15.17
C SER A 83 -4.10 8.68 13.80
N VAL A 84 -3.63 7.88 12.84
CA VAL A 84 -4.09 7.88 11.46
C VAL A 84 -4.25 6.44 11.01
N SER A 85 -5.36 6.16 10.33
CA SER A 85 -5.56 4.90 9.62
C SER A 85 -5.32 5.12 8.15
N VAL A 86 -4.66 4.16 7.49
CA VAL A 86 -4.35 4.24 6.07
C VAL A 86 -4.88 3.00 5.37
N LYS A 87 -5.76 3.20 4.39
CA LYS A 87 -6.23 2.11 3.54
C LYS A 87 -5.49 2.15 2.21
N TYR A 88 -4.88 1.04 1.85
CA TYR A 88 -4.08 0.89 0.63
C TYR A 88 -4.88 0.14 -0.42
N VAL A 89 -5.05 0.75 -1.58
CA VAL A 89 -5.78 0.16 -2.70
C VAL A 89 -4.93 0.27 -3.96
N LEU A 90 -4.70 -0.85 -4.62
CA LEU A 90 -3.96 -0.85 -5.88
C LEU A 90 -4.82 -0.28 -6.99
N LYS A 91 -4.38 0.81 -7.62
CA LYS A 91 -5.07 1.43 -8.74
C LYS A 91 -4.66 0.78 -10.06
N ASP A 92 -3.37 0.53 -10.23
CA ASP A 92 -2.78 -0.18 -11.36
C ASP A 92 -1.47 -0.82 -10.87
N PRO A 93 -0.78 -1.65 -11.67
CA PRO A 93 0.41 -2.36 -11.19
C PRO A 93 1.51 -1.47 -10.61
N ASN A 94 1.52 -0.19 -10.95
CA ASN A 94 2.56 0.75 -10.53
C ASN A 94 2.05 1.88 -9.63
N THR A 95 0.79 1.83 -9.21
CA THR A 95 0.17 2.93 -8.47
C THR A 95 -0.70 2.42 -7.34
N ILE A 96 -0.47 2.91 -6.14
CA ILE A 96 -1.31 2.64 -4.97
C ILE A 96 -1.96 3.95 -4.51
N LEU A 97 -3.25 3.89 -4.19
CA LEU A 97 -3.96 4.97 -3.53
C LEU A 97 -3.96 4.71 -2.03
N CYS A 98 -3.51 5.69 -1.27
CA CYS A 98 -3.45 5.63 0.19
C CYS A 98 -4.49 6.58 0.76
N TYR A 99 -5.53 6.02 1.37
CA TYR A 99 -6.62 6.79 1.98
C TYR A 99 -6.34 6.97 3.45
N TYR A 100 -5.97 8.19 3.85
CA TYR A 100 -5.71 8.56 5.23
C TYR A 100 -6.98 9.04 5.91
N THR A 101 -7.27 8.53 7.11
CA THR A 101 -8.40 8.96 7.93
C THR A 101 -7.97 9.07 9.40
N GLY A 102 -8.69 9.88 10.15
CA GLY A 102 -8.39 10.12 11.56
C GLY A 102 -7.88 11.55 11.75
N ASP A 103 -6.71 11.70 12.37
CA ASP A 103 -6.11 13.02 12.58
C ASP A 103 -5.62 13.67 11.28
N LEU A 104 -5.52 12.89 10.23
CA LEU A 104 -5.21 13.37 8.89
C LEU A 104 -6.21 12.74 7.91
N ASN A 105 -6.84 13.56 7.08
CA ASN A 105 -7.83 13.07 6.10
C ASN A 105 -7.42 13.56 4.71
N LYS A 106 -6.87 12.65 3.91
CA LYS A 106 -6.46 12.94 2.54
C LYS A 106 -6.24 11.65 1.76
N VAL A 107 -6.07 11.77 0.45
CA VAL A 107 -5.70 10.67 -0.43
C VAL A 107 -4.33 10.99 -1.01
N VAL A 108 -3.41 10.06 -0.87
CA VAL A 108 -2.05 10.18 -1.41
C VAL A 108 -1.85 9.10 -2.45
N THR A 109 -1.32 9.48 -3.61
CA THR A 109 -0.95 8.55 -4.67
C THR A 109 0.54 8.25 -4.56
N VAL A 110 0.89 6.96 -4.50
CA VAL A 110 2.28 6.53 -4.51
C VAL A 110 2.57 5.71 -5.75
N LYS A 111 3.76 5.87 -6.28
CA LYS A 111 4.23 5.17 -7.48
C LYS A 111 5.29 4.16 -7.11
N LYS A 112 5.29 3.03 -7.81
CA LYS A 112 6.28 1.98 -7.57
C LYS A 112 7.67 2.46 -7.95
N LEU A 113 8.61 2.24 -7.04
CA LEU A 113 10.01 2.56 -7.27
C LEU A 113 10.63 1.40 -8.04
N THR A 114 10.92 1.62 -9.33
CA THR A 114 11.41 0.56 -10.23
C THR A 114 12.91 0.62 -10.47
N HIS A 115 13.54 1.76 -10.17
CA HIS A 115 14.97 1.94 -10.37
C HIS A 115 15.59 2.66 -9.19
N PHE A 116 16.68 2.12 -8.69
CA PHE A 116 17.56 2.82 -7.76
C PHE A 116 18.76 3.29 -8.53
N TYR A 117 18.99 4.60 -8.55
CA TYR A 117 20.24 5.16 -9.06
C TYR A 117 21.16 5.32 -7.87
N ILE A 118 22.20 4.50 -7.85
CA ILE A 118 23.28 4.62 -6.87
C ILE A 118 24.42 5.29 -7.59
N GLU A 119 24.70 6.50 -7.21
CA GLU A 119 25.83 7.26 -7.75
C GLU A 119 26.93 7.34 -6.71
#